data_81e34274c0250830862663774918930e
#
_entry.id   81e34274c0250830862663774918930e
#
_cell.length_a   1.000
_cell.length_b   1.000
_cell.length_c   1.000
_cell.angle_alpha   90.00
_cell.angle_beta   90.00
_cell.angle_gamma   90.00
#
_symmetry.space_group_name_H-M   'P 1'
#
loop_
_entity.id
_entity.type
_entity.pdbx_description
1 polymer ?
#
loop_
_entity_poly.entity_id
_entity_poly.type
_entity_poly.pdbx_seq_one_letter_code
_entity_poly.pdbx_strand_id
1 'polypeptide(L)'
;MNLPTVNWRTLLGIGLLLAALLSSWAALRNRDKGPASGGQEVGVDYILHDFQIVALDEHGKESTTLRAPLLERQRGDQTINIATPLFEMPDKDGKHWTLRAETGWLSAKGDQMKLRGNVAGDSPADPGVVPTTFRTDHLDVFPKENRARTDALVTMTRPGMEQSGVGFEVDS
;
A
#
# COMPACT_ATOMS: atom_id res chain seq x y z
N MET A 1 30.39 -74.19 -7.91
CA MET A 1 29.57 -72.98 -7.64
C MET A 1 30.54 -71.81 -7.56
N ASN A 2 30.64 -71.03 -8.65
CA ASN A 2 31.55 -69.87 -8.72
C ASN A 2 30.80 -68.67 -8.17
N LEU A 3 31.17 -68.17 -7.01
CA LEU A 3 30.70 -66.90 -6.48
C LEU A 3 31.34 -65.77 -7.29
N PRO A 4 30.57 -64.83 -7.83
CA PRO A 4 31.15 -63.70 -8.54
C PRO A 4 31.91 -62.81 -7.54
N THR A 5 33.20 -62.60 -7.85
CA THR A 5 34.02 -61.63 -7.11
C THR A 5 33.48 -60.26 -7.37
N VAL A 6 32.71 -59.71 -6.41
CA VAL A 6 32.19 -58.36 -6.49
C VAL A 6 33.38 -57.41 -6.34
N ASN A 7 33.73 -56.73 -7.43
CA ASN A 7 34.82 -55.76 -7.42
C ASN A 7 34.49 -54.60 -6.49
N TRP A 8 35.40 -54.24 -5.62
CA TRP A 8 35.30 -53.07 -4.72
C TRP A 8 34.83 -51.80 -5.45
N ARG A 9 35.26 -51.64 -6.69
CA ARG A 9 34.85 -50.50 -7.55
C ARG A 9 33.36 -50.52 -7.89
N THR A 10 32.75 -51.69 -8.09
CA THR A 10 31.28 -51.81 -8.33
C THR A 10 30.48 -51.57 -7.09
N LEU A 11 30.97 -51.96 -5.88
CA LEU A 11 30.35 -51.64 -4.60
C LEU A 11 30.37 -50.13 -4.30
N LEU A 12 31.48 -49.45 -4.60
CA LEU A 12 31.58 -48.02 -4.49
C LEU A 12 30.62 -47.28 -5.48
N GLY A 13 30.49 -47.78 -6.69
CA GLY A 13 29.57 -47.22 -7.68
C GLY A 13 28.10 -47.35 -7.24
N ILE A 14 27.70 -48.50 -6.73
CA ILE A 14 26.36 -48.78 -6.21
C ILE A 14 26.07 -47.90 -4.99
N GLY A 15 27.05 -47.76 -4.07
CA GLY A 15 26.93 -46.92 -2.91
C GLY A 15 26.72 -45.43 -3.23
N LEU A 16 27.47 -44.93 -4.22
CA LEU A 16 27.30 -43.54 -4.70
C LEU A 16 25.95 -43.30 -5.42
N LEU A 17 25.49 -44.30 -6.20
CA LEU A 17 24.17 -44.22 -6.83
C LEU A 17 23.04 -44.21 -5.82
N LEU A 18 23.09 -45.04 -4.79
CA LEU A 18 22.13 -45.06 -3.70
C LEU A 18 22.15 -43.75 -2.90
N ALA A 19 23.32 -43.20 -2.63
CA ALA A 19 23.45 -41.91 -1.96
C ALA A 19 22.87 -40.76 -2.79
N ALA A 20 23.10 -40.77 -4.11
CA ALA A 20 22.52 -39.77 -5.04
C ALA A 20 20.99 -39.88 -5.11
N LEU A 21 20.43 -41.09 -5.14
CA LEU A 21 19.00 -41.34 -5.14
C LEU A 21 18.34 -40.91 -3.82
N LEU A 22 18.96 -41.18 -2.69
CA LEU A 22 18.50 -40.77 -1.37
C LEU A 22 18.56 -39.25 -1.21
N SER A 23 19.62 -38.61 -1.71
CA SER A 23 19.77 -37.16 -1.71
C SER A 23 18.74 -36.47 -2.64
N SER A 24 18.50 -37.02 -3.82
CA SER A 24 17.48 -36.54 -4.73
C SER A 24 16.07 -36.70 -4.14
N TRP A 25 15.79 -37.82 -3.50
CA TRP A 25 14.50 -38.07 -2.84
C TRP A 25 14.29 -37.15 -1.62
N ALA A 26 15.33 -36.89 -0.83
CA ALA A 26 15.30 -35.93 0.25
C ALA A 26 15.08 -34.48 -0.26
N ALA A 27 15.73 -34.12 -1.39
CA ALA A 27 15.55 -32.83 -2.03
C ALA A 27 14.14 -32.64 -2.62
N LEU A 28 13.55 -33.69 -3.21
CA LEU A 28 12.16 -33.66 -3.69
C LEU A 28 11.17 -33.58 -2.50
N ARG A 29 11.40 -34.33 -1.44
CA ARG A 29 10.55 -34.30 -0.24
C ARG A 29 10.63 -32.95 0.49
N ASN A 30 11.75 -32.23 0.41
CA ASN A 30 11.90 -30.87 0.88
C ASN A 30 11.36 -29.81 -0.06
N ARG A 31 11.10 -30.15 -1.33
CA ARG A 31 10.39 -29.26 -2.26
C ARG A 31 8.88 -29.21 -2.01
N ASP A 32 8.30 -30.30 -1.50
CA ASP A 32 6.88 -30.33 -1.07
C ASP A 32 6.65 -29.65 0.29
N LYS A 33 7.72 -29.37 1.02
CA LYS A 33 7.75 -28.30 2.01
C LYS A 33 8.14 -27.03 1.26
N GLY A 34 7.25 -26.54 0.37
CA GLY A 34 7.21 -25.14 0.02
C GLY A 34 7.37 -24.32 1.28
N PRO A 35 7.92 -23.12 1.24
CA PRO A 35 8.10 -22.31 2.44
C PRO A 35 6.81 -22.44 3.22
N ALA A 36 6.91 -22.95 4.45
CA ALA A 36 5.78 -23.27 5.29
C ALA A 36 4.78 -22.18 5.08
N SER A 37 3.57 -22.53 4.67
CA SER A 37 2.48 -21.59 4.48
C SER A 37 2.56 -20.71 5.71
N GLY A 38 3.25 -19.59 5.55
CA GLY A 38 3.37 -18.63 6.62
C GLY A 38 1.93 -18.33 6.93
N GLY A 39 1.43 -18.82 8.03
CA GLY A 39 0.30 -18.15 8.64
C GLY A 39 0.66 -16.70 8.47
N GLN A 40 -0.19 -15.90 7.85
CA GLN A 40 0.02 -14.47 7.71
C GLN A 40 0.59 -14.02 9.04
N GLU A 41 1.88 -13.65 9.07
CA GLU A 41 2.46 -13.11 10.28
C GLU A 41 1.66 -11.85 10.55
N VAL A 42 0.61 -12.01 11.35
CA VAL A 42 -0.19 -10.92 11.85
C VAL A 42 0.75 -10.12 12.74
N GLY A 43 1.32 -9.09 12.18
CA GLY A 43 2.30 -8.27 12.87
C GLY A 43 2.50 -6.98 12.10
N VAL A 44 2.86 -5.95 12.82
CA VAL A 44 3.23 -4.65 12.27
C VAL A 44 4.72 -4.69 11.93
N ASP A 45 5.09 -4.21 10.75
CA ASP A 45 6.48 -4.12 10.30
C ASP A 45 7.16 -2.92 10.93
N TYR A 46 6.50 -1.77 10.89
CA TYR A 46 6.88 -0.58 11.62
C TYR A 46 5.66 0.30 11.94
N ILE A 47 5.84 1.14 12.94
CA ILE A 47 4.86 2.13 13.38
C ILE A 47 5.54 3.50 13.40
N LEU A 48 4.86 4.51 12.88
CA LEU A 48 5.26 5.91 13.01
C LEU A 48 4.25 6.65 13.87
N HIS A 49 4.73 7.43 14.82
CA HIS A 49 3.92 8.30 15.65
C HIS A 49 4.23 9.76 15.34
N ASP A 50 3.18 10.60 15.30
CA ASP A 50 3.28 12.06 15.13
C ASP A 50 4.25 12.46 14.01
N PHE A 51 4.03 11.91 12.81
CA PHE A 51 4.96 12.01 11.70
C PHE A 51 4.49 12.99 10.62
N GLN A 52 5.45 13.43 9.82
CA GLN A 52 5.24 14.14 8.56
C GLN A 52 6.04 13.47 7.46
N ILE A 53 5.39 13.19 6.34
CA ILE A 53 6.03 12.70 5.11
C ILE A 53 5.80 13.73 4.03
N VAL A 54 6.88 14.15 3.36
CA VAL A 54 6.83 15.06 2.21
C VAL A 54 7.18 14.25 0.96
N ALA A 55 6.24 14.12 0.06
CA ALA A 55 6.47 13.56 -1.27
C ALA A 55 6.94 14.67 -2.22
N LEU A 56 7.93 14.35 -3.03
CA LEU A 56 8.45 15.26 -4.04
C LEU A 56 8.09 14.76 -5.43
N ASP A 57 7.88 15.69 -6.36
CA ASP A 57 7.72 15.39 -7.77
C ASP A 57 9.08 15.04 -8.44
N GLU A 58 9.06 14.74 -9.73
CA GLU A 58 10.27 14.42 -10.51
C GLU A 58 11.27 15.58 -10.63
N HIS A 59 10.85 16.81 -10.29
CA HIS A 59 11.70 18.02 -10.27
C HIS A 59 12.21 18.33 -8.86
N GLY A 60 11.88 17.51 -7.85
CA GLY A 60 12.27 17.73 -6.45
C GLY A 60 11.41 18.77 -5.72
N LYS A 61 10.28 19.21 -6.30
CA LYS A 61 9.30 20.08 -5.64
C LYS A 61 8.35 19.26 -4.79
N GLU A 62 7.84 19.86 -3.73
CA GLU A 62 6.78 19.28 -2.92
C GLU A 62 5.53 19.03 -3.78
N SER A 63 5.07 17.78 -3.79
CA SER A 63 3.83 17.37 -4.45
C SER A 63 2.72 17.09 -3.46
N THR A 64 3.05 16.54 -2.30
CA THR A 64 2.08 16.26 -1.24
C THR A 64 2.79 16.13 0.09
N THR A 65 2.25 16.75 1.11
CA THR A 65 2.67 16.51 2.50
C THR A 65 1.56 15.76 3.23
N LEU A 66 1.91 14.64 3.87
CA LEU A 66 1.04 13.86 4.74
C LEU A 66 1.47 14.03 6.19
N ARG A 67 0.51 14.39 7.05
CA ARG A 67 0.66 14.38 8.50
C ARG A 67 -0.37 13.46 9.13
N ALA A 68 0.03 12.70 10.15
CA ALA A 68 -0.89 11.89 10.93
C ALA A 68 -0.29 11.51 12.28
N PRO A 69 -1.13 11.25 13.31
CA PRO A 69 -0.65 10.82 14.62
C PRO A 69 -0.15 9.39 14.63
N LEU A 70 -0.63 8.52 13.71
CA LEU A 70 -0.26 7.11 13.69
C LEU A 70 -0.28 6.57 12.26
N LEU A 71 0.76 5.82 11.91
CA LEU A 71 0.85 5.00 10.73
C LEU A 71 1.38 3.62 11.09
N GLU A 72 0.73 2.59 10.61
CA GLU A 72 1.11 1.20 10.81
C GLU A 72 1.25 0.49 9.46
N ARG A 73 2.42 -0.07 9.19
CA ARG A 73 2.63 -0.95 8.05
C ARG A 73 2.49 -2.40 8.46
N GLN A 74 1.59 -3.11 7.80
CA GLN A 74 1.36 -4.52 8.05
C GLN A 74 2.48 -5.39 7.44
N ARG A 75 2.99 -6.37 8.20
CA ARG A 75 4.09 -7.24 7.76
C ARG A 75 3.64 -8.19 6.64
N GLY A 76 2.43 -8.73 6.73
CA GLY A 76 1.95 -9.77 5.84
C GLY A 76 1.76 -9.29 4.40
N ASP A 77 0.89 -8.33 4.20
CA ASP A 77 0.49 -7.78 2.91
C ASP A 77 1.14 -6.44 2.55
N GLN A 78 1.97 -5.91 3.47
CA GLN A 78 2.69 -4.64 3.35
C GLN A 78 1.79 -3.42 3.14
N THR A 79 0.50 -3.53 3.43
CA THR A 79 -0.42 -2.40 3.40
C THR A 79 -0.15 -1.44 4.56
N ILE A 80 -0.61 -0.21 4.42
CA ILE A 80 -0.40 0.83 5.41
C ILE A 80 -1.76 1.34 5.89
N ASN A 81 -1.95 1.36 7.20
CA ASN A 81 -3.08 2.01 7.85
C ASN A 81 -2.64 3.34 8.46
N ILE A 82 -3.45 4.37 8.31
CA ILE A 82 -3.15 5.73 8.77
C ILE A 82 -4.37 6.22 9.58
N ALA A 83 -4.12 6.67 10.79
CA ALA A 83 -5.15 7.29 11.62
C ALA A 83 -5.20 8.79 11.33
N THR A 84 -6.40 9.32 11.15
CA THR A 84 -6.67 10.76 10.94
C THR A 84 -5.68 11.47 10.01
N PRO A 85 -5.51 10.97 8.76
CA PRO A 85 -4.58 11.57 7.82
C PRO A 85 -5.00 12.99 7.44
N LEU A 86 -4.01 13.88 7.37
CA LEU A 86 -4.12 15.22 6.78
C LEU A 86 -3.12 15.32 5.62
N PHE A 87 -3.63 15.49 4.43
CA PHE A 87 -2.86 15.77 3.22
C PHE A 87 -2.88 17.25 2.91
N GLU A 88 -1.73 17.79 2.54
CA GLU A 88 -1.56 19.14 2.01
C GLU A 88 -0.98 19.01 0.61
N MET A 89 -1.65 19.59 -0.39
CA MET A 89 -1.30 19.48 -1.80
C MET A 89 -1.18 20.88 -2.40
N PRO A 90 0.01 21.31 -2.81
CA PRO A 90 0.17 22.60 -3.47
C PRO A 90 -0.53 22.61 -4.84
N ASP A 91 -1.21 23.69 -5.16
CA ASP A 91 -1.71 23.97 -6.49
C ASP A 91 -0.60 24.60 -7.37
N LYS A 92 -0.98 25.00 -8.60
CA LYS A 92 -0.04 25.62 -9.55
C LYS A 92 0.56 26.95 -9.06
N ASP A 93 -0.14 27.63 -8.16
CA ASP A 93 0.28 28.89 -7.55
C ASP A 93 1.02 28.68 -6.21
N GLY A 94 1.26 27.42 -5.81
CA GLY A 94 1.90 27.06 -4.56
C GLY A 94 1.00 27.19 -3.32
N LYS A 95 -0.31 27.32 -3.51
CA LYS A 95 -1.29 27.37 -2.44
C LYS A 95 -1.74 25.96 -2.09
N HIS A 96 -1.92 25.67 -0.80
CA HIS A 96 -2.16 24.30 -0.34
C HIS A 96 -3.65 24.01 -0.16
N TRP A 97 -4.14 23.06 -0.93
CA TRP A 97 -5.38 22.35 -0.64
C TRP A 97 -5.16 21.36 0.47
N THR A 98 -6.13 21.23 1.35
CA THR A 98 -6.09 20.20 2.41
C THR A 98 -7.13 19.13 2.13
N LEU A 99 -6.78 17.87 2.45
CA LEU A 99 -7.68 16.72 2.41
C LEU A 99 -7.49 15.91 3.69
N ARG A 100 -8.58 15.65 4.42
CA ARG A 100 -8.56 14.91 5.68
C ARG A 100 -9.61 13.82 5.71
N ALA A 101 -9.38 12.80 6.53
CA ALA A 101 -10.30 11.70 6.78
C ALA A 101 -10.11 11.18 8.22
N GLU A 102 -11.01 10.31 8.68
CA GLU A 102 -10.82 9.60 9.96
C GLU A 102 -9.78 8.49 9.82
N THR A 103 -9.79 7.77 8.70
CA THR A 103 -8.84 6.70 8.43
C THR A 103 -8.37 6.73 6.97
N GLY A 104 -7.13 6.30 6.77
CA GLY A 104 -6.53 6.06 5.47
C GLY A 104 -5.98 4.65 5.38
N TRP A 105 -6.12 4.03 4.23
CA TRP A 105 -5.49 2.77 3.87
C TRP A 105 -4.75 2.95 2.55
N LEU A 106 -3.52 2.46 2.47
CA LEU A 106 -2.70 2.51 1.27
C LEU A 106 -2.26 1.10 0.88
N SER A 107 -2.41 0.76 -0.40
CA SER A 107 -1.92 -0.51 -0.94
C SER A 107 -0.40 -0.61 -0.83
N ALA A 108 0.13 -1.84 -0.78
CA ALA A 108 1.57 -2.10 -0.71
C ALA A 108 2.38 -1.43 -1.84
N LYS A 109 1.78 -1.27 -3.01
CA LYS A 109 2.40 -0.66 -4.19
C LYS A 109 2.21 0.86 -4.29
N GLY A 110 1.43 1.45 -3.36
CA GLY A 110 1.08 2.87 -3.39
C GLY A 110 0.22 3.29 -4.58
N ASP A 111 -0.45 2.34 -5.24
CA ASP A 111 -1.28 2.57 -6.42
C ASP A 111 -2.76 2.81 -6.08
N GLN A 112 -3.18 2.50 -4.87
CA GLN A 112 -4.52 2.76 -4.38
C GLN A 112 -4.48 3.26 -2.94
N MET A 113 -5.20 4.33 -2.67
CA MET A 113 -5.47 4.87 -1.34
C MET A 113 -6.97 4.91 -1.10
N LYS A 114 -7.40 4.52 0.09
CA LYS A 114 -8.80 4.56 0.51
C LYS A 114 -8.90 5.47 1.73
N LEU A 115 -9.64 6.54 1.61
CA LEU A 115 -9.99 7.44 2.71
C LEU A 115 -11.41 7.15 3.17
N ARG A 116 -11.63 7.07 4.48
CA ARG A 116 -12.91 6.68 5.07
C ARG A 116 -13.22 7.56 6.27
N GLY A 117 -14.50 7.88 6.42
CA GLY A 117 -15.06 8.66 7.52
C GLY A 117 -14.79 10.15 7.37
N ASN A 118 -15.86 10.92 7.23
CA ASN A 118 -15.82 12.40 7.21
C ASN A 118 -14.73 12.98 6.30
N VAL A 119 -14.58 12.43 5.09
CA VAL A 119 -13.61 12.92 4.13
C VAL A 119 -13.96 14.35 3.75
N ALA A 120 -13.03 15.27 4.00
CA ALA A 120 -13.22 16.69 3.71
C ALA A 120 -12.00 17.26 3.00
N GLY A 121 -12.25 17.95 1.89
CA GLY A 121 -11.26 18.74 1.16
C GLY A 121 -11.59 20.22 1.27
N ASP A 122 -10.60 21.03 1.63
CA ASP A 122 -10.77 22.48 1.75
C ASP A 122 -9.76 23.20 0.85
N SER A 123 -10.25 24.24 0.14
CA SER A 123 -9.39 25.10 -0.67
C SER A 123 -8.44 25.93 0.22
N PRO A 124 -7.34 26.46 -0.36
CA PRO A 124 -6.46 27.36 0.35
C PRO A 124 -7.22 28.54 0.98
N ALA A 125 -6.82 28.95 2.17
CA ALA A 125 -7.39 30.09 2.90
C ALA A 125 -6.68 31.42 2.54
N ASP A 126 -6.33 31.62 1.27
CA ASP A 126 -5.57 32.76 0.79
C ASP A 126 -6.49 33.88 0.25
N PRO A 127 -6.06 35.15 0.34
CA PRO A 127 -6.79 36.26 -0.28
C PRO A 127 -6.99 36.03 -1.78
N GLY A 128 -8.24 36.18 -2.24
CA GLY A 128 -8.63 35.99 -3.64
C GLY A 128 -9.00 34.56 -4.03
N VAL A 129 -8.85 33.59 -3.16
CA VAL A 129 -9.38 32.24 -3.34
C VAL A 129 -10.81 32.18 -2.81
N VAL A 130 -11.73 31.68 -3.62
CA VAL A 130 -13.11 31.46 -3.15
C VAL A 130 -13.11 30.23 -2.24
N PRO A 131 -13.46 30.38 -0.94
CA PRO A 131 -13.50 29.24 -0.03
C PRO A 131 -14.40 28.14 -0.60
N THR A 132 -13.82 26.97 -0.80
CA THR A 132 -14.54 25.81 -1.32
C THR A 132 -14.28 24.65 -0.41
N THR A 133 -15.34 24.02 0.07
CA THR A 133 -15.25 22.78 0.86
C THR A 133 -15.93 21.65 0.11
N PHE A 134 -15.29 20.52 0.08
CA PHE A 134 -15.79 19.26 -0.45
C PHE A 134 -15.95 18.28 0.71
N ARG A 135 -17.07 17.56 0.79
CA ARG A 135 -17.35 16.57 1.83
C ARG A 135 -17.96 15.31 1.24
N THR A 136 -17.49 14.16 1.72
CA THR A 136 -18.05 12.85 1.39
C THR A 136 -17.76 11.85 2.53
N ASP A 137 -18.41 10.71 2.55
CA ASP A 137 -18.16 9.66 3.53
C ASP A 137 -16.86 8.91 3.23
N HIS A 138 -16.56 8.68 1.96
CA HIS A 138 -15.34 8.01 1.54
C HIS A 138 -14.83 8.52 0.18
N LEU A 139 -13.53 8.31 -0.06
CA LEU A 139 -12.86 8.64 -1.30
C LEU A 139 -11.80 7.59 -1.62
N ASP A 140 -11.84 7.03 -2.82
CA ASP A 140 -10.80 6.18 -3.37
C ASP A 140 -9.92 7.00 -4.30
N VAL A 141 -8.61 6.99 -4.04
CA VAL A 141 -7.61 7.74 -4.80
C VAL A 141 -6.67 6.77 -5.50
N PHE A 142 -6.36 7.03 -6.75
CA PHE A 142 -5.45 6.25 -7.59
C PHE A 142 -4.30 7.17 -8.04
N PRO A 143 -3.23 7.32 -7.23
CA PRO A 143 -2.19 8.32 -7.46
C PRO A 143 -1.49 8.18 -8.81
N LYS A 144 -1.27 6.93 -9.28
CA LYS A 144 -0.62 6.68 -10.58
C LYS A 144 -1.49 7.00 -11.79
N GLU A 145 -2.81 7.04 -11.58
CA GLU A 145 -3.79 7.35 -12.63
C GLU A 145 -4.26 8.81 -12.54
N ASN A 146 -3.75 9.57 -11.56
CA ASN A 146 -4.22 10.93 -11.23
C ASN A 146 -5.73 10.99 -11.06
N ARG A 147 -6.35 9.94 -10.53
CA ARG A 147 -7.80 9.78 -10.44
C ARG A 147 -8.25 9.66 -9.00
N ALA A 148 -9.38 10.30 -8.70
CA ALA A 148 -10.08 10.10 -7.43
C ALA A 148 -11.57 9.89 -7.71
N ARG A 149 -12.21 8.99 -6.95
CA ARG A 149 -13.64 8.67 -7.09
C ARG A 149 -14.30 8.32 -5.77
N THR A 150 -15.59 8.58 -5.70
CA THR A 150 -16.50 8.08 -4.66
C THR A 150 -17.86 7.77 -5.28
N ASP A 151 -18.57 6.82 -4.74
CA ASP A 151 -19.98 6.53 -5.05
C ASP A 151 -20.94 7.04 -3.96
N ALA A 152 -20.40 7.66 -2.90
CA ALA A 152 -21.18 8.25 -1.83
C ALA A 152 -21.77 9.63 -2.22
N LEU A 153 -22.60 10.15 -1.31
CA LEU A 153 -23.06 11.55 -1.38
C LEU A 153 -21.85 12.48 -1.28
N VAL A 154 -21.79 13.42 -2.18
CA VAL A 154 -20.80 14.50 -2.19
C VAL A 154 -21.53 15.81 -1.99
N THR A 155 -21.02 16.64 -1.08
CA THR A 155 -21.48 18.00 -0.88
C THR A 155 -20.32 18.96 -1.14
N MET A 156 -20.53 19.93 -2.03
CA MET A 156 -19.60 21.02 -2.30
C MET A 156 -20.23 22.34 -1.83
N THR A 157 -19.55 23.05 -0.98
CA THR A 157 -20.00 24.32 -0.42
C THR A 157 -19.05 25.43 -0.81
N ARG A 158 -19.64 26.56 -1.29
CA ARG A 158 -18.97 27.83 -1.56
C ARG A 158 -19.82 28.97 -0.98
N PRO A 159 -19.28 30.17 -0.80
CA PRO A 159 -20.08 31.32 -0.38
C PRO A 159 -21.30 31.54 -1.29
N GLY A 160 -22.50 31.43 -0.71
CA GLY A 160 -23.76 31.58 -1.42
C GLY A 160 -24.20 30.41 -2.30
N MET A 161 -23.49 29.27 -2.27
CA MET A 161 -23.84 28.12 -3.07
C MET A 161 -23.52 26.80 -2.32
N GLU A 162 -24.47 25.88 -2.33
CA GLU A 162 -24.28 24.49 -1.92
C GLU A 162 -24.79 23.58 -3.03
N GLN A 163 -23.99 22.59 -3.39
CA GLN A 163 -24.33 21.57 -4.38
C GLN A 163 -24.10 20.20 -3.77
N SER A 164 -25.01 19.27 -4.02
CA SER A 164 -24.86 17.87 -3.60
C SER A 164 -25.25 16.93 -4.74
N GLY A 165 -24.59 15.77 -4.78
CA GLY A 165 -24.84 14.73 -5.75
C GLY A 165 -24.29 13.41 -5.25
N VAL A 166 -24.76 12.31 -5.83
CA VAL A 166 -24.25 10.97 -5.53
C VAL A 166 -23.25 10.57 -6.60
N GLY A 167 -22.07 10.16 -6.15
CA GLY A 167 -20.97 9.84 -7.04
C GLY A 167 -20.17 11.04 -7.51
N PHE A 168 -18.87 10.92 -7.51
CA PHE A 168 -17.92 11.90 -8.01
C PHE A 168 -16.71 11.19 -8.57
N GLU A 169 -16.22 11.64 -9.71
CA GLU A 169 -14.98 11.19 -10.31
C GLU A 169 -14.23 12.37 -10.90
N VAL A 170 -12.93 12.43 -10.68
CA VAL A 170 -12.04 13.43 -11.24
C VAL A 170 -10.78 12.76 -11.76
N ASP A 171 -10.40 13.15 -12.97
CA ASP A 171 -9.11 12.90 -13.62
C ASP A 171 -8.38 14.24 -13.76
N SER A 172 -7.06 14.30 -13.45
CA SER A 172 -6.26 15.52 -13.50
C SER A 172 -4.98 15.37 -14.35
#